data_f27bb5c9badeab66d96f9aa491f7a1b4
#
_entry.id   f27bb5c9badeab66d96f9aa491f7a1b4
#
_cell.length_a   1.000
_cell.length_b   1.000
_cell.length_c   1.000
_cell.angle_alpha   90.00
_cell.angle_beta   90.00
_cell.angle_gamma   90.00
#
_symmetry.space_group_name_H-M   'P 1'
#
loop_
_entity.id
_entity.type
_entity.pdbx_description
1 polymer ?
#
loop_
_entity_poly.entity_id
_entity_poly.type
_entity_poly.pdbx_seq_one_letter_code
_entity_poly.pdbx_strand_id
1 'polypeptide(L)'
;VNDYTRKMMAFLLFCPEPRRILMIGLGGGSLVKFCNRHLPSTHLTVVEIDANVIALRAHFQIPPDGTDLRVIHGDGARYVAALIDSAEYPDVLLVDAYDRDGISRSIAEPEFIENSRRILGDDGVFVMNLAAHEADSTLHVERIRKVFGDPVIPVTVGWGGNMVVFAGPALRDRRRLEAAQENARRVERALDLDF
;
A
#
# COMPACT_ATOMS: atom_id res chain seq x y z
N VAL A 1 -4.56 -7.03 14.87
CA VAL A 1 -4.31 -6.24 13.64
C VAL A 1 -4.70 -4.82 13.96
N ASN A 2 -3.84 -3.84 13.66
CA ASN A 2 -4.14 -2.42 13.90
C ASN A 2 -5.25 -1.96 12.94
N ASP A 3 -6.07 -1.01 13.37
CA ASP A 3 -7.21 -0.53 12.56
C ASP A 3 -6.79 0.03 11.20
N TYR A 4 -5.63 0.73 11.13
CA TYR A 4 -5.15 1.27 9.86
C TYR A 4 -4.73 0.17 8.87
N THR A 5 -4.16 -0.94 9.34
CA THR A 5 -3.80 -2.06 8.46
C THR A 5 -5.04 -2.71 7.83
N ARG A 6 -6.15 -2.80 8.58
CA ARG A 6 -7.44 -3.22 8.02
C ARG A 6 -7.91 -2.25 6.94
N LYS A 7 -7.86 -0.93 7.23
CA LYS A 7 -8.28 0.08 6.25
C LYS A 7 -7.38 0.07 5.02
N MET A 8 -6.08 -0.16 5.15
CA MET A 8 -5.21 -0.29 3.98
C MET A 8 -5.65 -1.44 3.06
N MET A 9 -6.19 -2.54 3.60
CA MET A 9 -6.71 -3.65 2.81
C MET A 9 -7.97 -3.32 2.01
N ALA A 10 -8.59 -2.15 2.22
CA ALA A 10 -9.73 -1.71 1.44
C ALA A 10 -9.41 -1.46 -0.06
N PHE A 11 -8.14 -1.54 -0.47
CA PHE A 11 -7.80 -1.60 -1.88
C PHE A 11 -8.50 -2.76 -2.61
N LEU A 12 -8.82 -3.83 -1.90
CA LEU A 12 -9.56 -4.99 -2.44
C LEU A 12 -10.97 -4.63 -2.96
N LEU A 13 -11.51 -3.49 -2.56
CA LEU A 13 -12.76 -2.97 -3.12
C LEU A 13 -12.59 -2.58 -4.59
N PHE A 14 -11.42 -2.11 -4.97
CA PHE A 14 -11.09 -1.59 -6.31
C PHE A 14 -10.26 -2.58 -7.14
N CYS A 15 -9.47 -3.42 -6.47
CA CYS A 15 -8.65 -4.47 -7.07
C CYS A 15 -8.77 -5.76 -6.24
N PRO A 16 -9.87 -6.53 -6.43
CA PRO A 16 -10.18 -7.69 -5.58
C PRO A 16 -9.27 -8.91 -5.80
N GLU A 17 -8.60 -8.99 -6.92
CA GLU A 17 -7.72 -10.10 -7.31
C GLU A 17 -6.42 -9.56 -7.89
N PRO A 18 -5.57 -8.90 -7.06
CA PRO A 18 -4.30 -8.37 -7.53
C PRO A 18 -3.34 -9.51 -7.87
N ARG A 19 -2.66 -9.42 -8.99
CA ARG A 19 -1.58 -10.37 -9.36
C ARG A 19 -0.25 -10.00 -8.74
N ARG A 20 0.02 -8.70 -8.64
CA ARG A 20 1.26 -8.17 -8.07
C ARG A 20 0.96 -7.04 -7.09
N ILE A 21 1.48 -7.18 -5.89
CA ILE A 21 1.47 -6.11 -4.87
C ILE A 21 2.92 -5.71 -4.59
N LEU A 22 3.22 -4.43 -4.69
CA LEU A 22 4.43 -3.85 -4.15
C LEU A 22 4.10 -3.17 -2.82
N MET A 23 4.86 -3.48 -1.78
CA MET A 23 4.72 -2.88 -0.46
C MET A 23 6.04 -2.19 -0.07
N ILE A 24 5.96 -0.95 0.37
CA ILE A 24 7.08 -0.19 0.92
C ILE A 24 6.89 -0.10 2.42
N GLY A 25 7.85 -0.68 3.15
CA GLY A 25 7.82 -0.89 4.59
C GLY A 25 7.35 -2.29 4.98
N LEU A 26 8.07 -2.94 5.90
CA LEU A 26 7.77 -4.27 6.42
C LEU A 26 7.12 -4.21 7.81
N GLY A 27 7.71 -3.41 8.70
CA GLY A 27 7.29 -3.29 10.09
C GLY A 27 7.15 -4.65 10.78
N GLY A 28 6.08 -4.84 11.56
CA GLY A 28 5.73 -6.12 12.19
C GLY A 28 5.09 -7.15 11.25
N GLY A 29 5.00 -6.85 9.94
CA GLY A 29 4.54 -7.75 8.90
C GLY A 29 3.04 -8.07 8.91
N SER A 30 2.21 -7.26 9.54
CA SER A 30 0.76 -7.51 9.60
C SER A 30 0.12 -7.58 8.23
N LEU A 31 0.42 -6.61 7.35
CA LEU A 31 -0.06 -6.59 5.96
C LEU A 31 0.50 -7.77 5.16
N VAL A 32 1.79 -8.07 5.32
CA VAL A 32 2.46 -9.18 4.63
C VAL A 32 1.82 -10.51 5.00
N LYS A 33 1.62 -10.77 6.30
CA LYS A 33 0.98 -12.00 6.78
C LYS A 33 -0.46 -12.13 6.28
N PHE A 34 -1.18 -11.02 6.24
CA PHE A 34 -2.53 -10.99 5.70
C PHE A 34 -2.54 -11.35 4.21
N CYS A 35 -1.75 -10.66 3.39
CA CYS A 35 -1.67 -10.91 1.95
C CYS A 35 -1.24 -12.35 1.67
N ASN A 36 -0.19 -12.83 2.32
CA ASN A 36 0.31 -14.20 2.14
C ASN A 36 -0.73 -15.28 2.49
N ARG A 37 -1.59 -15.00 3.48
CA ARG A 37 -2.62 -15.95 3.92
C ARG A 37 -3.87 -15.92 3.03
N HIS A 38 -4.29 -14.74 2.61
CA HIS A 38 -5.61 -14.52 2.03
C HIS A 38 -5.59 -14.24 0.53
N LEU A 39 -4.41 -13.98 -0.04
CA LEU A 39 -4.21 -13.69 -1.46
C LEU A 39 -3.17 -14.67 -2.05
N PRO A 40 -3.46 -15.99 -2.08
CA PRO A 40 -2.46 -17.01 -2.41
C PRO A 40 -1.99 -16.99 -3.87
N SER A 41 -2.70 -16.27 -4.75
CA SER A 41 -2.32 -16.11 -6.17
C SER A 41 -1.60 -14.79 -6.46
N THR A 42 -1.21 -14.06 -5.41
CA THR A 42 -0.61 -12.73 -5.51
C THR A 42 0.89 -12.80 -5.26
N HIS A 43 1.66 -12.26 -6.19
CA HIS A 43 3.09 -12.02 -5.97
C HIS A 43 3.29 -10.75 -5.13
N LEU A 44 3.76 -10.90 -3.90
CA LEU A 44 4.01 -9.82 -2.96
C LEU A 44 5.50 -9.51 -2.89
N THR A 45 5.90 -8.33 -3.33
CA THR A 45 7.25 -7.79 -3.13
C THR A 45 7.20 -6.74 -2.03
N VAL A 46 8.06 -6.88 -1.03
CA VAL A 46 8.19 -5.93 0.09
C VAL A 46 9.57 -5.31 0.06
N VAL A 47 9.66 -3.99 0.12
CA VAL A 47 10.93 -3.27 0.22
C VAL A 47 11.02 -2.62 1.59
N GLU A 48 12.05 -2.98 2.35
CA GLU A 48 12.29 -2.48 3.70
C GLU A 48 13.70 -1.87 3.77
N ILE A 49 13.79 -0.67 4.32
CA ILE A 49 15.05 0.08 4.41
C ILE A 49 15.90 -0.34 5.61
N ASP A 50 15.26 -0.81 6.69
CA ASP A 50 15.97 -1.21 7.91
C ASP A 50 16.27 -2.72 7.92
N ALA A 51 17.56 -3.05 7.78
CA ALA A 51 18.02 -4.44 7.85
C ALA A 51 17.69 -5.11 9.20
N ASN A 52 17.57 -4.36 10.30
CA ASN A 52 17.20 -4.92 11.60
C ASN A 52 15.74 -5.36 11.62
N VAL A 53 14.84 -4.61 10.97
CA VAL A 53 13.43 -5.02 10.80
C VAL A 53 13.38 -6.32 10.03
N ILE A 54 14.14 -6.45 8.95
CA ILE A 54 14.23 -7.69 8.16
C ILE A 54 14.80 -8.84 9.01
N ALA A 55 15.82 -8.60 9.81
CA ALA A 55 16.42 -9.63 10.68
C ALA A 55 15.43 -10.16 11.73
N LEU A 56 14.46 -9.34 12.16
CA LEU A 56 13.43 -9.72 13.12
C LEU A 56 12.22 -10.45 12.50
N ARG A 57 12.20 -10.68 11.18
CA ARG A 57 11.03 -11.25 10.49
C ARG A 57 10.59 -12.59 11.07
N ALA A 58 11.52 -13.46 11.47
CA ALA A 58 11.19 -14.73 12.09
C ALA A 58 10.51 -14.54 13.48
N HIS A 59 10.96 -13.55 14.26
CA HIS A 59 10.36 -13.19 15.54
C HIS A 59 8.91 -12.72 15.35
N PHE A 60 8.64 -11.95 14.31
CA PHE A 60 7.29 -11.49 13.94
C PHE A 60 6.48 -12.55 13.17
N GLN A 61 7.00 -13.75 12.99
CA GLN A 61 6.35 -14.83 12.25
C GLN A 61 6.00 -14.43 10.80
N ILE A 62 6.82 -13.61 10.18
CA ILE A 62 6.71 -13.27 8.75
C ILE A 62 7.26 -14.45 7.96
N PRO A 63 6.53 -14.97 6.97
CA PRO A 63 6.99 -16.12 6.17
C PRO A 63 8.35 -15.85 5.50
N PRO A 64 9.17 -16.90 5.26
CA PRO A 64 10.38 -16.77 4.47
C PRO A 64 10.05 -16.41 3.02
N ASP A 65 11.05 -15.93 2.28
CA ASP A 65 10.93 -15.74 0.84
C ASP A 65 10.58 -17.05 0.15
N GLY A 66 9.76 -16.95 -0.86
CA GLY A 66 9.26 -18.06 -1.63
C GLY A 66 8.85 -17.64 -3.03
N THR A 67 7.98 -18.41 -3.66
CA THR A 67 7.48 -18.13 -5.02
C THR A 67 6.70 -16.81 -5.06
N ASP A 68 5.87 -16.59 -4.03
CA ASP A 68 4.88 -15.52 -4.04
C ASP A 68 5.16 -14.41 -3.01
N LEU A 69 6.23 -14.53 -2.22
CA LEU A 69 6.68 -13.50 -1.28
C LEU A 69 8.18 -13.26 -1.43
N ARG A 70 8.55 -12.01 -1.60
CA ARG A 70 9.94 -11.55 -1.63
C ARG A 70 10.12 -10.32 -0.76
N VAL A 71 11.09 -10.35 0.16
CA VAL A 71 11.50 -9.20 0.98
C VAL A 71 12.87 -8.71 0.53
N ILE A 72 12.95 -7.44 0.17
CA ILE A 72 14.15 -6.80 -0.39
C ILE A 72 14.62 -5.74 0.59
N HIS A 73 15.90 -5.80 0.96
CA HIS A 73 16.56 -4.72 1.70
C HIS A 73 16.90 -3.59 0.74
N GLY A 74 16.30 -2.40 0.95
CA GLY A 74 16.56 -1.25 0.09
C GLY A 74 15.67 -0.04 0.37
N ASP A 75 15.98 1.05 -0.31
CA ASP A 75 15.17 2.26 -0.30
C ASP A 75 13.98 2.11 -1.24
N GLY A 76 12.76 2.29 -0.71
CA GLY A 76 11.51 2.12 -1.45
C GLY A 76 11.37 3.08 -2.63
N ALA A 77 11.80 4.33 -2.50
CA ALA A 77 11.70 5.31 -3.58
C ALA A 77 12.64 4.95 -4.73
N ARG A 78 13.86 4.50 -4.43
CA ARG A 78 14.81 4.01 -5.45
C ARG A 78 14.28 2.76 -6.14
N TYR A 79 13.67 1.86 -5.39
CA TYR A 79 13.08 0.66 -5.96
C TYR A 79 11.93 0.99 -6.93
N VAL A 80 11.01 1.89 -6.53
CA VAL A 80 9.92 2.37 -7.38
C VAL A 80 10.46 3.04 -8.66
N ALA A 81 11.49 3.88 -8.54
CA ALA A 81 12.12 4.51 -9.70
C ALA A 81 12.73 3.49 -10.68
N ALA A 82 13.37 2.45 -10.16
CA ALA A 82 13.97 1.39 -10.99
C ALA A 82 12.92 0.53 -11.71
N LEU A 83 11.69 0.46 -11.20
CA LEU A 83 10.62 -0.29 -11.86
C LEU A 83 10.05 0.41 -13.11
N ILE A 84 10.28 1.72 -13.29
CA ILE A 84 9.73 2.48 -14.44
C ILE A 84 10.16 1.86 -15.78
N ASP A 85 11.39 1.37 -15.85
CA ASP A 85 11.95 0.77 -17.05
C ASP A 85 11.73 -0.77 -17.09
N SER A 86 11.00 -1.31 -16.12
CA SER A 86 10.67 -2.73 -16.05
C SER A 86 9.28 -2.99 -16.64
N ALA A 87 9.03 -4.24 -17.07
CA ALA A 87 7.68 -4.68 -17.47
C ALA A 87 6.88 -5.25 -16.27
N GLU A 88 7.39 -5.15 -15.04
CA GLU A 88 6.81 -5.79 -13.85
C GLU A 88 6.04 -4.81 -12.98
N TYR A 89 5.07 -4.13 -13.55
CA TYR A 89 4.25 -3.16 -12.83
C TYR A 89 3.32 -3.83 -11.83
N PRO A 90 3.20 -3.27 -10.60
CA PRO A 90 2.25 -3.76 -9.61
C PRO A 90 0.82 -3.30 -9.93
N ASP A 91 -0.16 -4.14 -9.59
CA ASP A 91 -1.58 -3.77 -9.60
C ASP A 91 -1.91 -2.89 -8.38
N VAL A 92 -1.16 -3.09 -7.29
CA VAL A 92 -1.35 -2.33 -6.03
C VAL A 92 0.01 -1.92 -5.46
N LEU A 93 0.13 -0.66 -5.08
CA LEU A 93 1.26 -0.13 -4.32
C LEU A 93 0.78 0.27 -2.92
N LEU A 94 1.26 -0.45 -1.90
CA LEU A 94 1.01 -0.14 -0.49
C LEU A 94 2.22 0.58 0.10
N VAL A 95 2.01 1.73 0.73
CA VAL A 95 3.07 2.52 1.35
C VAL A 95 2.79 2.67 2.84
N ASP A 96 3.61 2.01 3.66
CA ASP A 96 3.56 2.05 5.12
C ASP A 96 5.00 2.24 5.66
N ALA A 97 5.62 3.36 5.28
CA ALA A 97 7.04 3.64 5.45
C ALA A 97 7.28 4.78 6.45
N TYR A 98 7.30 4.42 7.72
CA TYR A 98 7.57 5.32 8.83
C TYR A 98 8.90 4.98 9.49
N ASP A 99 9.63 6.01 9.88
CA ASP A 99 10.79 5.94 10.77
C ASP A 99 10.48 6.68 12.09
N ARG A 100 11.55 6.96 12.89
CA ARG A 100 11.39 7.66 14.18
C ARG A 100 10.95 9.11 14.04
N ASP A 101 11.23 9.71 12.89
CA ASP A 101 11.01 11.13 12.61
C ASP A 101 9.75 11.38 11.78
N GLY A 102 8.97 10.34 11.47
CA GLY A 102 7.74 10.41 10.69
C GLY A 102 7.82 9.60 9.39
N ILE A 103 7.23 10.12 8.33
CA ILE A 103 7.33 9.48 7.02
C ILE A 103 8.77 9.50 6.51
N SER A 104 9.25 8.37 5.98
CA SER A 104 10.61 8.27 5.44
C SER A 104 10.90 9.38 4.42
N ARG A 105 12.05 10.06 4.57
CA ARG A 105 12.41 11.23 3.76
C ARG A 105 12.31 10.98 2.25
N SER A 106 12.80 9.84 1.77
CA SER A 106 12.76 9.51 0.34
C SER A 106 11.32 9.31 -0.19
N ILE A 107 10.41 8.86 0.69
CA ILE A 107 8.99 8.68 0.37
C ILE A 107 8.22 10.01 0.42
N ALA A 108 8.68 10.96 1.23
CA ALA A 108 8.08 12.29 1.32
C ALA A 108 8.34 13.17 0.08
N GLU A 109 9.35 12.83 -0.74
CA GLU A 109 9.69 13.61 -1.94
C GLU A 109 8.62 13.51 -3.03
N PRO A 110 8.32 14.62 -3.74
CA PRO A 110 7.32 14.62 -4.82
C PRO A 110 7.59 13.59 -5.91
N GLU A 111 8.85 13.36 -6.23
CA GLU A 111 9.28 12.40 -7.25
C GLU A 111 8.81 10.97 -6.95
N PHE A 112 8.75 10.57 -5.67
CA PHE A 112 8.23 9.27 -5.30
C PHE A 112 6.77 9.10 -5.74
N ILE A 113 5.93 10.11 -5.52
CA ILE A 113 4.51 10.06 -5.90
C ILE A 113 4.37 10.02 -7.43
N GLU A 114 5.19 10.80 -8.16
CA GLU A 114 5.20 10.80 -9.63
C GLU A 114 5.60 9.43 -10.19
N ASN A 115 6.67 8.84 -9.66
CA ASN A 115 7.14 7.51 -10.06
C ASN A 115 6.13 6.42 -9.68
N SER A 116 5.48 6.53 -8.51
CA SER A 116 4.40 5.63 -8.09
C SER A 116 3.25 5.63 -9.09
N ARG A 117 2.86 6.80 -9.62
CA ARG A 117 1.83 6.89 -10.65
C ARG A 117 2.25 6.20 -11.96
N ARG A 118 3.52 6.31 -12.35
CA ARG A 118 4.04 5.72 -13.58
C ARG A 118 4.01 4.20 -13.54
N ILE A 119 4.40 3.58 -12.40
CA ILE A 119 4.47 2.12 -12.27
C ILE A 119 3.10 1.46 -12.05
N LEU A 120 2.05 2.21 -11.75
CA LEU A 120 0.71 1.65 -11.52
C LEU A 120 -0.14 1.48 -12.79
N GLY A 121 0.36 1.92 -13.94
CA GLY A 121 -0.37 1.78 -15.21
C GLY A 121 -1.76 2.44 -15.18
N ASP A 122 -2.71 1.88 -15.95
CA ASP A 122 -4.05 2.47 -16.12
C ASP A 122 -5.10 1.86 -15.17
N ASP A 123 -4.76 0.81 -14.44
CA ASP A 123 -5.68 0.05 -13.58
C ASP A 123 -5.21 -0.09 -12.13
N GLY A 124 -4.09 0.55 -11.77
CA GLY A 124 -3.46 0.37 -10.48
C GLY A 124 -4.13 1.14 -9.35
N VAL A 125 -3.90 0.63 -8.13
CA VAL A 125 -4.35 1.25 -6.86
C VAL A 125 -3.13 1.66 -6.03
N PHE A 126 -3.11 2.92 -5.62
CA PHE A 126 -2.14 3.48 -4.67
C PHE A 126 -2.79 3.58 -3.29
N VAL A 127 -2.11 3.10 -2.26
CA VAL A 127 -2.55 3.21 -0.86
C VAL A 127 -1.38 3.69 -0.01
N MET A 128 -1.59 4.76 0.74
CA MET A 128 -0.55 5.31 1.61
C MET A 128 -1.09 5.54 3.02
N ASN A 129 -0.39 5.01 4.00
CA ASN A 129 -0.62 5.34 5.40
C ASN A 129 0.11 6.66 5.74
N LEU A 130 -0.61 7.61 6.34
CA LEU A 130 -0.10 8.88 6.84
C LEU A 130 -0.45 9.01 8.32
N ALA A 131 0.41 9.63 9.13
CA ALA A 131 0.06 10.02 10.49
C ALA A 131 -0.83 11.26 10.43
N ALA A 132 -2.09 11.13 10.86
CA ALA A 132 -3.10 12.18 10.70
C ALA A 132 -2.80 13.48 11.49
N HIS A 133 -1.95 13.39 12.51
CA HIS A 133 -1.55 14.52 13.36
C HIS A 133 -0.29 15.25 12.87
N GLU A 134 0.37 14.74 11.84
CA GLU A 134 1.51 15.44 11.23
C GLU A 134 1.02 16.64 10.42
N ALA A 135 1.69 17.78 10.62
CA ALA A 135 1.36 19.04 9.93
C ALA A 135 1.37 18.89 8.40
N ASP A 136 2.18 17.96 7.90
CA ASP A 136 2.38 17.73 6.46
C ASP A 136 1.39 16.72 5.84
N SER A 137 0.52 16.08 6.62
CA SER A 137 -0.43 15.09 6.10
C SER A 137 -1.34 15.66 5.01
N THR A 138 -1.85 16.87 5.20
CA THR A 138 -2.65 17.58 4.20
C THR A 138 -1.85 17.87 2.92
N LEU A 139 -0.59 18.27 3.07
CA LEU A 139 0.31 18.53 1.94
C LEU A 139 0.56 17.24 1.13
N HIS A 140 0.73 16.10 1.81
CA HIS A 140 0.88 14.82 1.13
C HIS A 140 -0.38 14.46 0.34
N VAL A 141 -1.57 14.63 0.91
CA VAL A 141 -2.85 14.40 0.21
C VAL A 141 -2.97 15.29 -1.02
N GLU A 142 -2.60 16.57 -0.93
CA GLU A 142 -2.61 17.50 -2.06
C GLU A 142 -1.61 17.10 -3.17
N ARG A 143 -0.41 16.65 -2.80
CA ARG A 143 0.59 16.12 -3.74
C ARG A 143 0.08 14.90 -4.47
N ILE A 144 -0.53 13.96 -3.73
CA ILE A 144 -1.15 12.76 -4.31
C ILE A 144 -2.24 13.19 -5.29
N ARG A 145 -3.12 14.13 -4.92
CA ARG A 145 -4.19 14.62 -5.80
C ARG A 145 -3.64 15.28 -7.06
N LYS A 146 -2.58 16.07 -6.93
CA LYS A 146 -1.94 16.72 -8.08
C LYS A 146 -1.42 15.72 -9.11
N VAL A 147 -0.86 14.59 -8.67
CA VAL A 147 -0.23 13.59 -9.54
C VAL A 147 -1.25 12.56 -10.05
N PHE A 148 -2.08 12.04 -9.17
CA PHE A 148 -3.06 11.02 -9.52
C PHE A 148 -4.36 11.60 -10.08
N GLY A 149 -4.69 12.87 -9.78
CA GLY A 149 -6.01 13.45 -10.03
C GLY A 149 -7.09 12.85 -9.16
N ASP A 150 -8.31 13.33 -9.27
CA ASP A 150 -9.45 12.81 -8.52
C ASP A 150 -10.02 11.51 -9.14
N PRO A 151 -10.61 10.62 -8.32
CA PRO A 151 -10.77 10.74 -6.88
C PRO A 151 -9.52 10.37 -6.08
N VAL A 152 -9.25 11.15 -5.02
CA VAL A 152 -8.34 10.78 -3.95
C VAL A 152 -9.15 10.68 -2.67
N ILE A 153 -9.12 9.54 -2.00
CA ILE A 153 -9.99 9.21 -0.87
C ILE A 153 -9.15 9.10 0.41
N PRO A 154 -9.05 10.15 1.24
CA PRO A 154 -8.47 10.06 2.57
C PRO A 154 -9.48 9.49 3.55
N VAL A 155 -9.07 8.49 4.34
CA VAL A 155 -9.88 7.85 5.38
C VAL A 155 -9.16 7.96 6.71
N THR A 156 -9.70 8.74 7.64
CA THR A 156 -9.16 8.84 9.00
C THR A 156 -9.46 7.57 9.78
N VAL A 157 -8.49 7.05 10.50
CA VAL A 157 -8.60 5.81 11.28
C VAL A 157 -8.51 6.11 12.76
N GLY A 158 -9.52 5.69 13.49
CA GLY A 158 -9.60 5.88 14.96
C GLY A 158 -9.67 7.36 15.37
N TRP A 159 -9.33 7.65 16.61
CA TRP A 159 -9.33 9.00 17.18
C TRP A 159 -8.02 9.75 16.83
N GLY A 160 -7.79 10.03 15.53
CA GLY A 160 -6.72 10.94 15.09
C GLY A 160 -5.32 10.33 14.93
N GLY A 161 -5.17 9.01 14.88
CA GLY A 161 -3.85 8.37 14.81
C GLY A 161 -3.28 8.23 13.39
N ASN A 162 -4.08 7.75 12.45
CA ASN A 162 -3.66 7.48 11.07
C ASN A 162 -4.68 8.00 10.06
N MET A 163 -4.21 8.26 8.86
CA MET A 163 -5.00 8.54 7.67
C MET A 163 -4.55 7.61 6.55
N VAL A 164 -5.43 6.77 6.04
CA VAL A 164 -5.15 5.95 4.87
C VAL A 164 -5.67 6.65 3.63
N VAL A 165 -4.79 6.92 2.68
CA VAL A 165 -5.12 7.62 1.44
C VAL A 165 -5.15 6.64 0.29
N PHE A 166 -6.26 6.59 -0.43
CA PHE A 166 -6.42 5.81 -1.64
C PHE A 166 -6.41 6.73 -2.86
N ALA A 167 -5.69 6.33 -3.88
CA ALA A 167 -5.62 7.01 -5.16
C ALA A 167 -5.37 5.98 -6.28
N GLY A 168 -5.39 6.43 -7.51
CA GLY A 168 -5.00 5.62 -8.64
C GLY A 168 -6.07 5.53 -9.73
N PRO A 169 -5.68 5.08 -10.92
CA PRO A 169 -6.59 4.98 -12.06
C PRO A 169 -7.79 4.07 -11.81
N ALA A 170 -7.62 2.99 -11.04
CA ALA A 170 -8.71 2.06 -10.70
C ALA A 170 -9.89 2.77 -10.02
N LEU A 171 -9.63 3.83 -9.25
CA LEU A 171 -10.66 4.59 -8.55
C LEU A 171 -11.50 5.50 -9.49
N ARG A 172 -11.06 5.69 -10.73
CA ARG A 172 -11.81 6.45 -11.75
C ARG A 172 -12.78 5.58 -12.54
N ASP A 173 -12.59 4.27 -12.51
CA ASP A 173 -13.49 3.35 -13.19
C ASP A 173 -14.83 3.28 -12.43
N ARG A 174 -15.86 3.91 -13.05
CA ARG A 174 -17.21 3.94 -12.50
C ARG A 174 -17.78 2.56 -12.21
N ARG A 175 -17.47 1.56 -13.02
CA ARG A 175 -17.95 0.18 -12.82
C ARG A 175 -17.35 -0.42 -11.57
N ARG A 176 -16.05 -0.14 -11.29
CA ARG A 176 -15.36 -0.59 -10.06
C ARG A 176 -15.93 0.10 -8.83
N LEU A 177 -16.24 1.39 -8.92
CA LEU A 177 -16.88 2.12 -7.83
C LEU A 177 -18.29 1.59 -7.54
N GLU A 178 -19.07 1.31 -8.57
CA GLU A 178 -20.41 0.72 -8.43
C GLU A 178 -20.33 -0.71 -7.85
N ALA A 179 -19.34 -1.49 -8.25
CA ALA A 179 -19.09 -2.83 -7.71
C ALA A 179 -18.46 -2.82 -6.30
N ALA A 180 -17.95 -1.68 -5.83
CA ALA A 180 -17.21 -1.61 -4.56
C ALA A 180 -18.05 -2.09 -3.36
N GLN A 181 -19.35 -1.80 -3.31
CA GLN A 181 -20.23 -2.26 -2.24
C GLN A 181 -20.42 -3.79 -2.25
N GLU A 182 -20.52 -4.38 -3.44
CA GLU A 182 -20.60 -5.85 -3.57
C GLU A 182 -19.26 -6.48 -3.21
N ASN A 183 -18.16 -5.90 -3.67
CA ASN A 183 -16.80 -6.29 -3.30
C ASN A 183 -16.61 -6.20 -1.78
N ALA A 184 -17.07 -5.14 -1.12
CA ALA A 184 -17.01 -5.00 0.34
C ALA A 184 -17.63 -6.20 1.04
N ARG A 185 -18.88 -6.53 0.72
CA ARG A 185 -19.58 -7.69 1.31
C ARG A 185 -18.87 -9.01 1.05
N ARG A 186 -18.27 -9.18 -0.13
CA ARG A 186 -17.50 -10.38 -0.49
C ARG A 186 -16.21 -10.47 0.33
N VAL A 187 -15.48 -9.36 0.41
CA VAL A 187 -14.19 -9.28 1.11
C VAL A 187 -14.39 -9.40 2.61
N GLU A 188 -15.39 -8.73 3.19
CA GLU A 188 -15.76 -8.87 4.60
C GLU A 188 -16.03 -10.32 4.98
N ARG A 189 -16.86 -11.02 4.20
CA ARG A 189 -17.19 -12.44 4.47
C ARG A 189 -16.01 -13.39 4.28
N ALA A 190 -15.20 -13.16 3.22
CA ALA A 190 -14.11 -14.07 2.88
C ALA A 190 -12.88 -13.90 3.76
N LEU A 191 -12.63 -12.68 4.26
CA LEU A 191 -11.37 -12.31 4.90
C LEU A 191 -11.53 -11.88 6.35
N ASP A 192 -12.74 -11.96 6.90
CA ASP A 192 -13.06 -11.50 8.26
C ASP A 192 -12.58 -10.05 8.51
N LEU A 193 -12.80 -9.20 7.52
CA LEU A 193 -12.52 -7.77 7.56
C LEU A 193 -13.82 -7.01 7.79
N ASP A 194 -13.76 -5.98 8.61
CA ASP A 194 -14.80 -4.99 8.81
C ASP A 194 -14.30 -3.65 8.22
N PHE A 195 -14.97 -3.15 7.17
CA PHE A 195 -14.58 -1.93 6.44
C PHE A 195 -15.30 -0.67 6.91
#